data_1a2a9874bc7c2d92fcf67dd6813bbbe2
#
_entry.id   1a2a9874bc7c2d92fcf67dd6813bbbe2
#
_cell.length_a   1.000
_cell.length_b   1.000
_cell.length_c   1.000
_cell.angle_alpha   90.00
_cell.angle_beta   90.00
_cell.angle_gamma   90.00
#
_symmetry.space_group_name_H-M   'P 1'
#
loop_
_entity.id
_entity.type
_entity.pdbx_description
1 polymer ?
#
loop_
_entity_poly.entity_id
_entity_poly.type
_entity_poly.pdbx_seq_one_letter_code
_entity_poly.pdbx_strand_id
1 'polypeptide(L)'
;MTTPVEELAAAVRSGDRAALPRAITLVESTRPDHREQAQQLLLELMPEASNAMHVGITGVPGVGKSTTIEALGMHLIEQGHRVAVLAVDPSSTRTGGSILGDKTRMARLAVHPDAYIRPSPTSGTLGGVTKATRETIVLLEAAGFDVILVETVGVGQSEVAVANMVDTFVFLTLARTGDQLQGIKKGVLELADIVVVNKADGEHAQEAKAAARELTGAIRLIYPRETLWRPPVLTMSALHGSGLTELWDTVLKHRQVLTDAGEFEARRRAQQVDWTWSMVRDTVLDRVLSNPEVRRIRAEVERQVRDGELTPALAAQQLLDAADTG
;
A
#
# COMPACT_ATOMS: atom_id res chain seq x y z
N MET A 1 33.95 -11.66 -12.67
CA MET A 1 33.56 -10.24 -12.83
C MET A 1 32.13 -10.13 -12.30
N THR A 2 31.93 -9.33 -11.28
CA THR A 2 30.59 -9.02 -10.73
C THR A 2 29.78 -8.25 -11.76
N THR A 3 28.52 -8.59 -11.92
CA THR A 3 27.63 -7.85 -12.82
C THR A 3 27.20 -6.52 -12.19
N PRO A 4 26.78 -5.50 -12.97
CA PRO A 4 26.25 -4.24 -12.40
C PRO A 4 25.06 -4.47 -11.47
N VAL A 5 24.29 -5.55 -11.64
CA VAL A 5 23.17 -5.93 -10.77
C VAL A 5 23.68 -6.46 -9.43
N GLU A 6 24.69 -7.33 -9.41
CA GLU A 6 25.32 -7.85 -8.19
C GLU A 6 25.98 -6.73 -7.38
N GLU A 7 26.64 -5.76 -8.03
CA GLU A 7 27.20 -4.59 -7.36
C GLU A 7 26.11 -3.71 -6.72
N LEU A 8 25.00 -3.50 -7.43
CA LEU A 8 23.86 -2.75 -6.88
C LEU A 8 23.21 -3.50 -5.73
N ALA A 9 23.04 -4.82 -5.81
CA ALA A 9 22.51 -5.64 -4.73
C ALA A 9 23.39 -5.57 -3.48
N ALA A 10 24.72 -5.69 -3.62
CA ALA A 10 25.65 -5.57 -2.52
C ALA A 10 25.60 -4.17 -1.85
N ALA A 11 25.48 -3.10 -2.65
CA ALA A 11 25.34 -1.75 -2.16
C ALA A 11 24.00 -1.53 -1.42
N VAL A 12 22.89 -2.12 -1.89
CA VAL A 12 21.60 -2.09 -1.19
C VAL A 12 21.72 -2.81 0.17
N ARG A 13 22.28 -4.02 0.21
CA ARG A 13 22.50 -4.80 1.45
C ARG A 13 23.38 -4.05 2.48
N SER A 14 24.37 -3.31 2.02
CA SER A 14 25.22 -2.51 2.91
C SER A 14 24.54 -1.25 3.45
N GLY A 15 23.30 -0.96 3.02
CA GLY A 15 22.55 0.23 3.42
C GLY A 15 23.06 1.52 2.77
N ASP A 16 23.76 1.42 1.63
CA ASP A 16 24.18 2.61 0.88
C ASP A 16 22.97 3.46 0.47
N ARG A 17 22.91 4.66 1.01
CA ARG A 17 21.81 5.61 0.78
C ARG A 17 21.68 6.05 -0.68
N ALA A 18 22.74 5.99 -1.48
CA ALA A 18 22.70 6.31 -2.90
C ALA A 18 22.24 5.12 -3.76
N ALA A 19 22.47 3.89 -3.30
CA ALA A 19 22.08 2.67 -4.01
C ALA A 19 20.57 2.45 -3.98
N LEU A 20 19.90 2.68 -2.85
CA LEU A 20 18.47 2.42 -2.70
C LEU A 20 17.59 3.23 -3.67
N PRO A 21 17.73 4.56 -3.84
CA PRO A 21 16.98 5.30 -4.87
C PRO A 21 17.23 4.80 -6.30
N ARG A 22 18.46 4.36 -6.61
CA ARG A 22 18.81 3.81 -7.93
C ARG A 22 18.10 2.46 -8.16
N ALA A 23 18.11 1.58 -7.16
CA ALA A 23 17.39 0.32 -7.19
C ALA A 23 15.88 0.52 -7.35
N ILE A 24 15.29 1.46 -6.61
CA ILE A 24 13.87 1.82 -6.74
C ILE A 24 13.55 2.36 -8.14
N THR A 25 14.39 3.23 -8.69
CA THR A 25 14.21 3.73 -10.05
C THR A 25 14.27 2.61 -11.09
N LEU A 26 15.10 1.60 -10.87
CA LEU A 26 15.21 0.44 -11.74
C LEU A 26 13.93 -0.41 -11.74
N VAL A 27 13.36 -0.71 -10.56
CA VAL A 27 12.12 -1.51 -10.45
C VAL A 27 10.88 -0.75 -10.93
N GLU A 28 10.86 0.58 -10.82
CA GLU A 28 9.79 1.43 -11.33
C GLU A 28 9.86 1.65 -12.86
N SER A 29 10.96 1.28 -13.50
CA SER A 29 11.16 1.53 -14.93
C SER A 29 10.27 0.64 -15.80
N THR A 30 9.70 1.24 -16.84
CA THR A 30 8.89 0.54 -17.85
C THR A 30 9.72 0.01 -19.03
N ARG A 31 11.01 0.34 -19.11
CA ARG A 31 11.90 -0.09 -20.18
C ARG A 31 12.13 -1.61 -20.12
N PRO A 32 12.11 -2.32 -21.27
CA PRO A 32 12.28 -3.79 -21.29
C PRO A 32 13.62 -4.25 -20.69
N ASP A 33 14.74 -3.57 -21.01
CA ASP A 33 16.08 -3.88 -20.52
C ASP A 33 16.20 -3.66 -18.98
N HIS A 34 15.55 -2.63 -18.45
CA HIS A 34 15.48 -2.40 -17.01
C HIS A 34 14.61 -3.43 -16.29
N ARG A 35 13.53 -3.92 -16.92
CA ARG A 35 12.67 -4.95 -16.32
C ARG A 35 13.42 -6.25 -16.03
N GLU A 36 14.26 -6.70 -16.96
CA GLU A 36 15.09 -7.89 -16.75
C GLU A 36 16.08 -7.69 -15.60
N GLN A 37 16.80 -6.56 -15.59
CA GLN A 37 17.74 -6.22 -14.53
C GLN A 37 17.03 -6.06 -13.15
N ALA A 38 15.83 -5.48 -13.13
CA ALA A 38 15.03 -5.36 -11.92
C ALA A 38 14.65 -6.73 -11.35
N GLN A 39 14.22 -7.68 -12.19
CA GLN A 39 13.89 -9.03 -11.75
C GLN A 39 15.13 -9.80 -11.24
N GLN A 40 16.28 -9.65 -11.89
CA GLN A 40 17.54 -10.22 -11.41
C GLN A 40 17.92 -9.62 -10.03
N LEU A 41 17.80 -8.30 -9.88
CA LEU A 41 18.06 -7.61 -8.60
C LEU A 41 17.15 -8.11 -7.48
N LEU A 42 15.85 -8.24 -7.76
CA LEU A 42 14.87 -8.72 -6.78
C LEU A 42 15.15 -10.17 -6.37
N LEU A 43 15.45 -11.06 -7.33
CA LEU A 43 15.81 -12.45 -7.06
C LEU A 43 17.05 -12.55 -6.16
N GLU A 44 18.03 -11.69 -6.40
CA GLU A 44 19.25 -11.60 -5.60
C GLU A 44 18.98 -11.15 -4.16
N LEU A 45 18.01 -10.23 -3.95
CA LEU A 45 17.71 -9.61 -2.64
C LEU A 45 16.58 -10.32 -1.86
N MET A 46 15.74 -11.13 -2.51
CA MET A 46 14.63 -11.82 -1.85
C MET A 46 15.01 -12.68 -0.63
N PRO A 47 16.17 -13.36 -0.58
CA PRO A 47 16.53 -14.17 0.59
C PRO A 47 16.65 -13.38 1.90
N GLU A 48 16.95 -12.09 1.84
CA GLU A 48 17.07 -11.22 3.01
C GLU A 48 15.75 -10.54 3.38
N ALA A 49 14.78 -10.53 2.46
CA ALA A 49 13.50 -9.86 2.61
C ALA A 49 12.50 -10.76 3.36
N SER A 50 12.54 -10.81 4.71
CA SER A 50 11.60 -11.71 5.41
C SER A 50 11.11 -11.28 6.79
N ASN A 51 11.78 -10.34 7.46
CA ASN A 51 11.49 -10.05 8.87
C ASN A 51 10.86 -8.69 9.16
N ALA A 52 10.79 -7.79 8.18
CA ALA A 52 10.19 -6.49 8.39
C ALA A 52 8.68 -6.59 8.64
N MET A 53 8.17 -5.65 9.43
CA MET A 53 6.74 -5.47 9.68
C MET A 53 6.16 -4.53 8.64
N HIS A 54 5.19 -4.98 7.85
CA HIS A 54 4.48 -4.15 6.89
C HIS A 54 3.15 -3.67 7.48
N VAL A 55 2.99 -2.37 7.65
CA VAL A 55 1.77 -1.77 8.22
C VAL A 55 1.14 -0.83 7.21
N GLY A 56 -0.04 -1.16 6.73
CA GLY A 56 -0.86 -0.29 5.89
C GLY A 56 -1.64 0.71 6.73
N ILE A 57 -1.64 1.98 6.33
CA ILE A 57 -2.38 3.05 7.02
C ILE A 57 -3.31 3.72 6.02
N THR A 58 -4.61 3.63 6.28
CA THR A 58 -5.66 4.25 5.49
C THR A 58 -6.58 5.09 6.36
N GLY A 59 -7.47 5.83 5.74
CA GLY A 59 -8.47 6.65 6.43
C GLY A 59 -8.94 7.82 5.58
N VAL A 60 -10.03 8.44 5.99
CA VAL A 60 -10.63 9.56 5.27
C VAL A 60 -9.68 10.75 5.10
N PRO A 61 -9.84 11.58 4.07
CA PRO A 61 -9.09 12.82 3.94
C PRO A 61 -9.20 13.67 5.21
N GLY A 62 -8.07 14.26 5.65
CA GLY A 62 -8.03 15.10 6.84
C GLY A 62 -8.05 14.36 8.19
N VAL A 63 -8.08 13.02 8.22
CA VAL A 63 -8.03 12.23 9.46
C VAL A 63 -6.69 12.33 10.20
N GLY A 64 -5.62 12.76 9.50
CA GLY A 64 -4.28 12.90 10.07
C GLY A 64 -3.35 11.72 9.77
N LYS A 65 -3.50 11.04 8.63
CA LYS A 65 -2.62 9.94 8.22
C LYS A 65 -1.14 10.29 8.29
N SER A 66 -0.72 11.32 7.57
CA SER A 66 0.69 11.73 7.53
C SER A 66 1.21 12.18 8.90
N THR A 67 0.37 12.82 9.74
CA THR A 67 0.72 13.15 11.13
C THR A 67 0.90 11.88 11.98
N THR A 68 0.04 10.88 11.78
CA THR A 68 0.14 9.58 12.45
C THR A 68 1.42 8.86 12.05
N ILE A 69 1.74 8.83 10.75
CA ILE A 69 2.95 8.21 10.22
C ILE A 69 4.21 8.91 10.76
N GLU A 70 4.23 10.22 10.77
CA GLU A 70 5.32 11.02 11.35
C GLU A 70 5.51 10.68 12.84
N ALA A 71 4.42 10.71 13.62
CA ALA A 71 4.49 10.47 15.06
C ALA A 71 4.86 9.01 15.38
N LEU A 72 4.25 8.04 14.69
CA LEU A 72 4.55 6.62 14.86
C LEU A 72 5.97 6.30 14.40
N GLY A 73 6.39 6.80 13.23
CA GLY A 73 7.72 6.57 12.72
C GLY A 73 8.82 7.10 13.64
N MET A 74 8.66 8.32 14.18
CA MET A 74 9.59 8.88 15.16
C MET A 74 9.61 8.07 16.47
N HIS A 75 8.42 7.66 16.96
CA HIS A 75 8.30 6.81 18.15
C HIS A 75 9.03 5.46 17.97
N LEU A 76 8.93 4.85 16.80
CA LEU A 76 9.60 3.59 16.49
C LEU A 76 11.11 3.75 16.36
N ILE A 77 11.58 4.84 15.77
CA ILE A 77 13.00 5.14 15.66
C ILE A 77 13.63 5.37 17.06
N GLU A 78 12.91 6.02 17.97
CA GLU A 78 13.32 6.16 19.37
C GLU A 78 13.47 4.80 20.09
N GLN A 79 12.78 3.77 19.62
CA GLN A 79 12.92 2.37 20.09
C GLN A 79 14.00 1.57 19.34
N GLY A 80 14.73 2.18 18.41
CA GLY A 80 15.82 1.57 17.66
C GLY A 80 15.42 0.93 16.33
N HIS A 81 14.19 1.14 15.86
CA HIS A 81 13.75 0.67 14.55
C HIS A 81 14.24 1.54 13.40
N ARG A 82 14.38 0.94 12.22
CA ARG A 82 14.60 1.64 10.95
C ARG A 82 13.30 1.63 10.14
N VAL A 83 12.75 2.82 9.90
CA VAL A 83 11.39 2.98 9.37
C VAL A 83 11.41 3.46 7.92
N ALA A 84 10.72 2.75 7.04
CA ALA A 84 10.43 3.23 5.69
C ALA A 84 8.95 3.60 5.54
N VAL A 85 8.67 4.63 4.74
CA VAL A 85 7.31 5.09 4.41
C VAL A 85 7.13 5.07 2.90
N LEU A 86 6.11 4.37 2.44
CA LEU A 86 5.70 4.32 1.04
C LEU A 86 4.29 4.91 0.89
N ALA A 87 4.14 5.92 0.05
CA ALA A 87 2.82 6.44 -0.32
C ALA A 87 2.28 5.74 -1.57
N VAL A 88 1.00 5.35 -1.56
CA VAL A 88 0.30 4.76 -2.70
C VAL A 88 -0.81 5.69 -3.17
N ASP A 89 -0.54 6.44 -4.25
CA ASP A 89 -1.47 7.39 -4.85
C ASP A 89 -1.68 7.12 -6.35
N PRO A 90 -2.74 6.42 -6.74
CA PRO A 90 -3.06 6.19 -8.15
C PRO A 90 -3.55 7.46 -8.87
N SER A 91 -3.90 8.53 -8.14
CA SER A 91 -4.43 9.78 -8.72
C SER A 91 -3.35 10.79 -9.12
N SER A 92 -2.09 10.56 -8.76
CA SER A 92 -0.96 11.47 -9.00
C SER A 92 -0.69 11.76 -10.49
N THR A 93 -1.20 10.92 -11.40
CA THR A 93 -1.11 11.11 -12.86
C THR A 93 -1.79 12.37 -13.37
N ARG A 94 -2.78 12.92 -12.65
CA ARG A 94 -3.54 14.11 -13.10
C ARG A 94 -3.01 15.43 -12.60
N THR A 95 -2.26 15.47 -11.50
CA THR A 95 -1.90 16.73 -10.82
C THR A 95 -0.41 17.04 -10.79
N GLY A 96 0.49 16.10 -11.11
CA GLY A 96 1.94 16.31 -11.16
C GLY A 96 2.60 16.84 -9.87
N GLY A 97 1.85 16.93 -8.76
CA GLY A 97 2.20 17.73 -7.60
C GLY A 97 2.43 17.00 -6.27
N SER A 98 2.30 15.65 -6.23
CA SER A 98 2.36 14.92 -4.95
C SER A 98 3.76 14.82 -4.32
N ILE A 99 4.82 14.90 -5.09
CA ILE A 99 6.19 14.54 -4.65
C ILE A 99 6.75 15.43 -3.52
N LEU A 100 6.36 16.68 -3.47
CA LEU A 100 6.83 17.63 -2.45
C LEU A 100 5.90 17.66 -1.21
N GLY A 101 4.61 17.41 -1.39
CA GLY A 101 3.60 17.51 -0.32
C GLY A 101 3.78 16.51 0.82
N ASP A 102 4.17 15.27 0.51
CA ASP A 102 4.28 14.21 1.54
C ASP A 102 5.53 14.39 2.41
N LYS A 103 6.67 14.76 1.81
CA LYS A 103 7.89 15.05 2.57
C LYS A 103 7.75 16.28 3.47
N THR A 104 7.02 17.31 3.04
CA THR A 104 6.80 18.52 3.84
C THR A 104 5.85 18.27 5.02
N ARG A 105 4.98 17.27 4.93
CA ARG A 105 4.07 16.87 6.03
C ARG A 105 4.72 15.99 7.08
N MET A 106 5.87 15.36 6.75
CA MET A 106 6.63 14.47 7.62
C MET A 106 8.07 15.02 7.79
N ALA A 107 8.19 16.28 8.24
CA ALA A 107 9.44 17.03 8.21
C ALA A 107 10.55 16.44 9.07
N ARG A 108 10.23 15.89 10.27
CA ARG A 108 11.18 15.27 11.17
C ARG A 108 11.66 13.92 10.63
N LEU A 109 10.70 13.10 10.19
CA LEU A 109 10.97 11.77 9.66
C LEU A 109 11.77 11.85 8.35
N ALA A 110 11.46 12.85 7.48
CA ALA A 110 12.11 13.01 6.18
C ALA A 110 13.63 13.27 6.25
N VAL A 111 14.12 13.79 7.36
CA VAL A 111 15.55 14.12 7.55
C VAL A 111 16.28 13.13 8.47
N HIS A 112 15.54 12.17 9.10
CA HIS A 112 16.13 11.25 10.05
C HIS A 112 17.02 10.19 9.36
N PRO A 113 18.20 9.84 9.91
CA PRO A 113 19.10 8.85 9.30
C PRO A 113 18.50 7.44 9.24
N ASP A 114 17.66 7.05 10.19
CA ASP A 114 17.00 5.74 10.24
C ASP A 114 15.62 5.75 9.60
N ALA A 115 15.30 6.78 8.81
CA ALA A 115 14.08 6.87 8.05
C ALA A 115 14.32 6.95 6.54
N TYR A 116 13.37 6.43 5.77
CA TYR A 116 13.30 6.58 4.32
C TYR A 116 11.87 6.86 3.88
N ILE A 117 11.63 7.93 3.13
CA ILE A 117 10.30 8.26 2.63
C ILE A 117 10.33 8.24 1.10
N ARG A 118 9.51 7.38 0.52
CA ARG A 118 9.27 7.29 -0.92
C ARG A 118 7.85 7.75 -1.25
N PRO A 119 7.68 8.90 -1.88
CA PRO A 119 6.40 9.29 -2.46
C PRO A 119 5.95 8.32 -3.54
N SER A 120 4.65 8.25 -3.80
CA SER A 120 4.10 7.43 -4.90
C SER A 120 4.74 7.79 -6.23
N PRO A 121 5.03 6.81 -7.10
CA PRO A 121 5.49 7.09 -8.46
C PRO A 121 4.45 7.94 -9.20
N THR A 122 4.94 8.91 -9.98
CA THR A 122 4.11 9.96 -10.62
C THR A 122 3.34 9.49 -11.85
N SER A 123 3.54 8.27 -12.30
CA SER A 123 2.90 7.76 -13.53
C SER A 123 2.51 6.30 -13.37
N GLY A 124 1.26 6.00 -13.66
CA GLY A 124 0.84 4.61 -13.78
C GLY A 124 -0.63 4.37 -13.45
N THR A 125 -1.11 3.19 -13.85
CA THR A 125 -2.35 2.60 -13.39
C THR A 125 -2.20 2.17 -11.92
N LEU A 126 -3.31 1.95 -11.21
CA LEU A 126 -3.28 1.40 -9.84
C LEU A 126 -2.43 0.11 -9.77
N GLY A 127 -2.53 -0.77 -10.77
CA GLY A 127 -1.73 -1.99 -10.88
C GLY A 127 -0.23 -1.71 -10.95
N GLY A 128 0.20 -0.75 -11.78
CA GLY A 128 1.60 -0.35 -11.89
C GLY A 128 2.18 0.24 -10.60
N VAL A 129 1.42 1.11 -9.92
CA VAL A 129 1.81 1.68 -8.61
C VAL A 129 1.92 0.57 -7.56
N THR A 130 0.95 -0.35 -7.52
CA THR A 130 0.94 -1.49 -6.60
C THR A 130 2.12 -2.42 -6.82
N LYS A 131 2.46 -2.70 -8.09
CA LYS A 131 3.63 -3.51 -8.46
C LYS A 131 4.92 -2.85 -7.95
N ALA A 132 5.15 -1.60 -8.31
CA ALA A 132 6.35 -0.86 -7.90
C ALA A 132 6.47 -0.76 -6.37
N THR A 133 5.36 -0.59 -5.65
CA THR A 133 5.34 -0.56 -4.18
C THR A 133 5.79 -1.89 -3.58
N ARG A 134 5.27 -3.03 -4.07
CA ARG A 134 5.67 -4.36 -3.58
C ARG A 134 7.15 -4.67 -3.85
N GLU A 135 7.63 -4.36 -5.06
CA GLU A 135 9.03 -4.51 -5.41
C GLU A 135 9.93 -3.59 -4.56
N THR A 136 9.47 -2.37 -4.25
CA THR A 136 10.17 -1.45 -3.35
C THR A 136 10.22 -1.96 -1.90
N ILE A 137 9.20 -2.65 -1.41
CA ILE A 137 9.20 -3.28 -0.08
C ILE A 137 10.39 -4.26 0.02
N VAL A 138 10.59 -5.14 -0.97
CA VAL A 138 11.72 -6.08 -1.00
C VAL A 138 13.07 -5.36 -0.92
N LEU A 139 13.22 -4.26 -1.66
CA LEU A 139 14.46 -3.45 -1.63
C LEU A 139 14.70 -2.81 -0.26
N LEU A 140 13.64 -2.33 0.40
CA LEU A 140 13.73 -1.71 1.73
C LEU A 140 14.09 -2.73 2.80
N GLU A 141 13.48 -3.91 2.78
CA GLU A 141 13.82 -5.01 3.68
C GLU A 141 15.30 -5.41 3.52
N ALA A 142 15.75 -5.61 2.28
CA ALA A 142 17.15 -5.93 2.00
C ALA A 142 18.11 -4.80 2.41
N ALA A 143 17.68 -3.55 2.40
CA ALA A 143 18.44 -2.41 2.92
C ALA A 143 18.41 -2.29 4.45
N GLY A 144 17.73 -3.23 5.15
CA GLY A 144 17.68 -3.32 6.61
C GLY A 144 16.63 -2.42 7.27
N PHE A 145 15.58 -1.99 6.57
CA PHE A 145 14.41 -1.39 7.21
C PHE A 145 13.53 -2.50 7.78
N ASP A 146 13.25 -2.43 9.07
CA ASP A 146 12.50 -3.47 9.79
C ASP A 146 11.03 -3.10 10.03
N VAL A 147 10.64 -1.84 9.78
CA VAL A 147 9.24 -1.39 9.74
C VAL A 147 8.97 -0.63 8.46
N ILE A 148 7.97 -1.07 7.70
CA ILE A 148 7.55 -0.44 6.45
C ILE A 148 6.10 0.01 6.58
N LEU A 149 5.88 1.32 6.61
CA LEU A 149 4.57 1.95 6.66
C LEU A 149 4.10 2.27 5.24
N VAL A 150 2.91 1.78 4.86
CA VAL A 150 2.34 2.00 3.52
C VAL A 150 1.10 2.87 3.66
N GLU A 151 1.19 4.13 3.20
CA GLU A 151 0.08 5.10 3.25
C GLU A 151 -0.79 5.03 1.99
N THR A 152 -2.12 4.98 2.14
CA THR A 152 -3.07 5.21 1.04
C THR A 152 -3.51 6.67 1.02
N VAL A 153 -3.80 7.20 -0.17
CA VAL A 153 -4.31 8.59 -0.30
C VAL A 153 -5.78 8.73 0.10
N GLY A 154 -6.47 7.61 0.39
CA GLY A 154 -7.79 7.63 1.02
C GLY A 154 -8.97 7.88 0.09
N VAL A 155 -8.82 7.63 -1.21
CA VAL A 155 -9.89 7.76 -2.21
C VAL A 155 -9.87 6.59 -3.20
N GLY A 156 -10.73 5.59 -3.00
CA GLY A 156 -11.00 4.59 -4.02
C GLY A 156 -10.47 3.19 -3.74
N GLN A 157 -9.98 2.48 -4.75
CA GLN A 157 -9.61 1.06 -4.69
C GLN A 157 -8.20 0.80 -4.14
N SER A 158 -7.44 1.84 -3.78
CA SER A 158 -6.08 1.71 -3.24
C SER A 158 -6.05 1.02 -1.87
N GLU A 159 -7.14 1.11 -1.10
CA GLU A 159 -7.25 0.47 0.22
C GLU A 159 -7.18 -1.05 0.12
N VAL A 160 -7.90 -1.66 -0.82
CA VAL A 160 -7.86 -3.11 -1.05
C VAL A 160 -6.47 -3.55 -1.51
N ALA A 161 -5.87 -2.78 -2.41
CA ALA A 161 -4.53 -3.08 -2.92
C ALA A 161 -3.47 -3.03 -1.81
N VAL A 162 -3.54 -2.03 -0.91
CA VAL A 162 -2.61 -1.92 0.23
C VAL A 162 -2.89 -3.00 1.28
N ALA A 163 -4.15 -3.29 1.62
CA ALA A 163 -4.49 -4.37 2.56
C ALA A 163 -3.91 -5.73 2.11
N ASN A 164 -3.87 -5.98 0.79
CA ASN A 164 -3.33 -7.19 0.21
C ASN A 164 -1.80 -7.22 0.07
N MET A 165 -1.07 -6.20 0.54
CA MET A 165 0.40 -6.17 0.49
C MET A 165 1.07 -5.93 1.84
N VAL A 166 0.29 -5.82 2.92
CA VAL A 166 0.78 -5.56 4.26
C VAL A 166 0.39 -6.66 5.23
N ASP A 167 1.08 -6.73 6.36
CA ASP A 167 0.82 -7.72 7.41
C ASP A 167 -0.34 -7.29 8.32
N THR A 168 -0.41 -5.96 8.59
CA THR A 168 -1.45 -5.34 9.42
C THR A 168 -2.00 -4.11 8.72
N PHE A 169 -3.32 -4.01 8.61
CA PHE A 169 -3.99 -2.89 7.97
C PHE A 169 -4.75 -2.04 9.00
N VAL A 170 -4.29 -0.80 9.20
CA VAL A 170 -4.81 0.16 10.16
C VAL A 170 -5.74 1.15 9.47
N PHE A 171 -6.99 1.22 9.92
CA PHE A 171 -7.96 2.21 9.48
C PHE A 171 -8.10 3.35 10.47
N LEU A 172 -7.77 4.57 10.04
CA LEU A 172 -7.94 5.79 10.82
C LEU A 172 -9.30 6.45 10.54
N THR A 173 -10.00 6.85 11.60
CA THR A 173 -11.25 7.59 11.53
C THR A 173 -11.29 8.73 12.55
N LEU A 174 -12.37 9.55 12.55
CA LEU A 174 -12.60 10.66 13.48
C LEU A 174 -13.91 10.47 14.22
N ALA A 175 -14.03 11.07 15.41
CA ALA A 175 -15.26 11.06 16.21
C ALA A 175 -16.44 11.77 15.54
N ARG A 176 -16.16 12.86 14.82
CA ARG A 176 -17.18 13.76 14.24
C ARG A 176 -17.62 13.42 12.82
N THR A 177 -17.58 12.18 12.46
CA THR A 177 -18.07 11.73 11.15
C THR A 177 -19.55 11.28 11.21
N GLY A 178 -20.44 12.10 11.81
CA GLY A 178 -21.84 11.77 12.13
C GLY A 178 -22.62 11.01 11.05
N ASP A 179 -22.89 11.59 9.89
CA ASP A 179 -23.47 10.87 8.72
C ASP A 179 -22.51 9.93 8.00
N GLN A 180 -21.22 9.98 8.32
CA GLN A 180 -20.18 9.17 7.67
C GLN A 180 -19.96 7.80 8.30
N LEU A 181 -20.55 7.49 9.48
CA LEU A 181 -20.69 6.07 9.90
C LEU A 181 -21.52 5.30 8.86
N GLN A 182 -22.49 5.94 8.20
CA GLN A 182 -23.14 5.40 7.01
C GLN A 182 -22.26 5.49 5.75
N GLY A 183 -21.30 6.41 5.70
CA GLY A 183 -20.33 6.61 4.63
C GLY A 183 -18.97 5.90 4.83
N ILE A 184 -18.68 5.35 6.03
CA ILE A 184 -17.60 4.38 6.19
C ILE A 184 -18.01 3.18 5.34
N LYS A 185 -17.44 3.09 4.14
CA LYS A 185 -17.70 1.98 3.23
C LYS A 185 -17.50 0.70 4.05
N LYS A 186 -18.56 -0.07 4.28
CA LYS A 186 -18.55 -1.34 5.01
C LYS A 186 -17.33 -2.19 4.63
N GLY A 187 -16.92 -2.15 3.35
CA GLY A 187 -15.75 -2.85 2.84
C GLY A 187 -14.41 -2.46 3.49
N VAL A 188 -14.20 -1.22 3.96
CA VAL A 188 -12.93 -0.84 4.60
C VAL A 188 -12.83 -1.41 6.02
N LEU A 189 -13.96 -1.47 6.76
CA LEU A 189 -14.00 -2.11 8.09
C LEU A 189 -13.79 -3.63 8.01
N GLU A 190 -14.18 -4.26 6.90
CA GLU A 190 -13.93 -5.68 6.64
C GLU A 190 -12.46 -5.98 6.31
N LEU A 191 -11.71 -4.98 5.85
CA LEU A 191 -10.28 -5.11 5.54
C LEU A 191 -9.38 -4.76 6.74
N ALA A 192 -9.89 -3.93 7.68
CA ALA A 192 -9.07 -3.41 8.75
C ALA A 192 -8.75 -4.47 9.80
N ASP A 193 -7.48 -4.60 10.15
CA ASP A 193 -7.02 -5.40 11.28
C ASP A 193 -7.05 -4.59 12.59
N ILE A 194 -6.94 -3.26 12.51
CA ILE A 194 -7.02 -2.33 13.65
C ILE A 194 -7.79 -1.08 13.21
N VAL A 195 -8.69 -0.59 14.04
CA VAL A 195 -9.41 0.66 13.82
C VAL A 195 -8.97 1.69 14.87
N VAL A 196 -8.66 2.92 14.44
CA VAL A 196 -8.18 3.98 15.33
C VAL A 196 -9.02 5.23 15.15
N VAL A 197 -9.62 5.70 16.21
CA VAL A 197 -10.26 7.02 16.28
C VAL A 197 -9.18 8.05 16.65
N ASN A 198 -8.72 8.80 15.65
CA ASN A 198 -7.67 9.80 15.82
C ASN A 198 -8.22 11.16 16.27
N LYS A 199 -7.34 12.08 16.64
CA LYS A 199 -7.63 13.40 17.22
C LYS A 199 -8.45 13.30 18.51
N ALA A 200 -8.14 12.29 19.34
CA ALA A 200 -8.79 12.03 20.61
C ALA A 200 -8.17 12.86 21.75
N ASP A 201 -7.98 14.17 21.52
CA ASP A 201 -7.35 15.09 22.47
C ASP A 201 -8.31 16.26 22.81
N GLY A 202 -8.00 16.96 23.89
CA GLY A 202 -8.74 18.14 24.34
C GLY A 202 -10.26 17.89 24.47
N GLU A 203 -11.05 18.77 23.89
CA GLU A 203 -12.53 18.70 23.90
C GLU A 203 -13.06 17.47 23.13
N HIS A 204 -12.27 16.89 22.21
CA HIS A 204 -12.69 15.77 21.39
C HIS A 204 -12.49 14.40 22.03
N ALA A 205 -11.82 14.32 23.19
CA ALA A 205 -11.49 13.05 23.84
C ALA A 205 -12.74 12.23 24.23
N GLN A 206 -13.79 12.88 24.68
CA GLN A 206 -15.05 12.19 25.09
C GLN A 206 -15.82 11.69 23.85
N GLU A 207 -15.88 12.51 22.80
CA GLU A 207 -16.52 12.14 21.52
C GLU A 207 -15.79 10.96 20.87
N ALA A 208 -14.44 10.97 20.91
CA ALA A 208 -13.62 9.87 20.39
C ALA A 208 -13.89 8.55 21.13
N LYS A 209 -14.03 8.58 22.46
CA LYS A 209 -14.39 7.40 23.25
C LYS A 209 -15.80 6.89 22.94
N ALA A 210 -16.76 7.79 22.68
CA ALA A 210 -18.11 7.40 22.28
C ALA A 210 -18.09 6.73 20.90
N ALA A 211 -17.45 7.34 19.91
CA ALA A 211 -17.29 6.78 18.56
C ALA A 211 -16.57 5.41 18.58
N ALA A 212 -15.54 5.26 19.42
CA ALA A 212 -14.84 3.98 19.56
C ALA A 212 -15.76 2.86 20.10
N ARG A 213 -16.68 3.18 21.03
CA ARG A 213 -17.66 2.20 21.53
C ARG A 213 -18.66 1.79 20.44
N GLU A 214 -19.17 2.76 19.66
CA GLU A 214 -20.08 2.49 18.55
C GLU A 214 -19.43 1.61 17.49
N LEU A 215 -18.19 1.93 17.06
CA LEU A 215 -17.41 1.13 16.11
C LEU A 215 -17.13 -0.27 16.66
N THR A 216 -16.81 -0.40 17.94
CA THR A 216 -16.64 -1.71 18.59
C THR A 216 -17.93 -2.53 18.53
N GLY A 217 -19.09 -1.88 18.71
CA GLY A 217 -20.39 -2.51 18.52
C GLY A 217 -20.61 -3.00 17.08
N ALA A 218 -20.31 -2.16 16.09
CA ALA A 218 -20.44 -2.50 14.69
C ALA A 218 -19.51 -3.66 14.29
N ILE A 219 -18.24 -3.66 14.73
CA ILE A 219 -17.27 -4.73 14.46
C ILE A 219 -17.74 -6.06 15.05
N ARG A 220 -18.37 -6.05 16.24
CA ARG A 220 -18.94 -7.26 16.85
C ARG A 220 -20.08 -7.88 16.04
N LEU A 221 -20.77 -7.09 15.23
CA LEU A 221 -21.82 -7.57 14.32
C LEU A 221 -21.22 -8.15 13.01
N ILE A 222 -20.07 -7.63 12.58
CA ILE A 222 -19.40 -8.08 11.36
C ILE A 222 -18.61 -9.38 11.60
N TYR A 223 -17.90 -9.46 12.74
CA TYR A 223 -17.00 -10.56 13.06
C TYR A 223 -17.59 -11.55 14.06
N PRO A 224 -17.72 -12.84 13.73
CA PRO A 224 -18.15 -13.88 14.66
C PRO A 224 -17.27 -13.95 15.92
N ARG A 225 -17.78 -14.62 16.98
CA ARG A 225 -17.03 -14.73 18.25
C ARG A 225 -15.78 -15.61 18.10
N GLU A 226 -15.83 -16.57 17.23
CA GLU A 226 -14.79 -17.58 16.97
C GLU A 226 -13.70 -17.11 16.01
N THR A 227 -13.76 -15.84 15.54
CA THR A 227 -12.74 -15.25 14.65
C THR A 227 -11.40 -15.19 15.39
N LEU A 228 -10.32 -15.68 14.75
CA LEU A 228 -8.96 -15.69 15.30
C LEU A 228 -8.51 -14.28 15.75
N TRP A 229 -8.79 -13.26 14.94
CA TRP A 229 -8.54 -11.87 15.25
C TRP A 229 -9.78 -11.02 14.99
N ARG A 230 -10.23 -10.32 16.00
CA ARG A 230 -11.29 -9.32 15.85
C ARG A 230 -10.66 -7.94 15.97
N PRO A 231 -10.83 -7.05 14.95
CA PRO A 231 -10.22 -5.72 14.98
C PRO A 231 -10.56 -4.94 16.24
N PRO A 232 -9.58 -4.56 17.07
CA PRO A 232 -9.80 -3.65 18.19
C PRO A 232 -10.02 -2.23 17.68
N VAL A 233 -10.75 -1.42 18.48
CA VAL A 233 -10.93 0.01 18.23
C VAL A 233 -10.18 0.78 19.30
N LEU A 234 -9.17 1.54 18.88
CA LEU A 234 -8.32 2.36 19.74
C LEU A 234 -8.70 3.83 19.61
N THR A 235 -8.32 4.63 20.60
CA THR A 235 -8.37 6.10 20.53
C THR A 235 -6.96 6.65 20.59
N MET A 236 -6.63 7.65 19.76
CA MET A 236 -5.27 8.18 19.65
C MET A 236 -5.28 9.68 19.36
N SER A 237 -4.25 10.39 19.80
CA SER A 237 -3.90 11.71 19.28
C SER A 237 -2.49 11.67 18.68
N ALA A 238 -2.40 11.63 17.36
CA ALA A 238 -1.13 11.67 16.66
C ALA A 238 -0.36 12.97 16.92
N LEU A 239 -1.08 14.08 17.14
CA LEU A 239 -0.48 15.39 17.42
C LEU A 239 0.25 15.41 18.76
N HIS A 240 -0.32 14.78 19.79
CA HIS A 240 0.22 14.76 21.15
C HIS A 240 0.96 13.47 21.50
N GLY A 241 1.04 12.51 20.56
CA GLY A 241 1.71 11.23 20.75
C GLY A 241 0.97 10.24 21.68
N SER A 242 -0.24 10.57 22.14
CA SER A 242 -0.99 9.66 23.01
C SER A 242 -1.60 8.51 22.22
N GLY A 243 -1.49 7.27 22.75
CA GLY A 243 -2.01 6.05 22.12
C GLY A 243 -1.10 5.44 21.04
N LEU A 244 0.09 6.03 20.74
CA LEU A 244 1.03 5.47 19.77
C LEU A 244 1.60 4.12 20.23
N THR A 245 2.01 4.03 21.50
CA THR A 245 2.50 2.78 22.09
C THR A 245 1.43 1.69 22.05
N GLU A 246 0.18 2.02 22.42
CA GLU A 246 -0.94 1.08 22.37
C GLU A 246 -1.22 0.59 20.94
N LEU A 247 -1.13 1.50 19.95
CA LEU A 247 -1.27 1.14 18.55
C LEU A 247 -0.17 0.16 18.14
N TRP A 248 1.09 0.45 18.46
CA TRP A 248 2.21 -0.43 18.09
C TRP A 248 2.15 -1.77 18.80
N ASP A 249 1.88 -1.80 20.10
CA ASP A 249 1.67 -3.03 20.86
C ASP A 249 0.55 -3.89 20.26
N THR A 250 -0.50 -3.24 19.76
CA THR A 250 -1.61 -3.92 19.08
C THR A 250 -1.19 -4.51 17.74
N VAL A 251 -0.35 -3.81 16.97
CA VAL A 251 0.25 -4.34 15.72
C VAL A 251 1.10 -5.56 16.02
N LEU A 252 1.97 -5.49 17.04
CA LEU A 252 2.80 -6.63 17.45
C LEU A 252 1.96 -7.81 17.93
N LYS A 253 0.91 -7.54 18.70
CA LYS A 253 -0.04 -8.56 19.16
C LYS A 253 -0.77 -9.23 17.99
N HIS A 254 -1.20 -8.47 16.99
CA HIS A 254 -1.82 -9.02 15.79
C HIS A 254 -0.88 -10.01 15.10
N ARG A 255 0.38 -9.60 14.84
CA ARG A 255 1.41 -10.48 14.27
C ARG A 255 1.59 -11.75 15.11
N GLN A 256 1.70 -11.61 16.44
CA GLN A 256 1.90 -12.75 17.34
C GLN A 256 0.75 -13.75 17.25
N VAL A 257 -0.50 -13.28 17.30
CA VAL A 257 -1.69 -14.13 17.20
C VAL A 257 -1.73 -14.89 15.88
N LEU A 258 -1.43 -14.21 14.75
CA LEU A 258 -1.37 -14.86 13.44
C LEU A 258 -0.21 -15.86 13.34
N THR A 259 0.93 -15.54 13.94
CA THR A 259 2.11 -16.43 13.95
C THR A 259 1.84 -17.69 14.75
N ASP A 260 1.27 -17.58 15.95
CA ASP A 260 0.93 -18.71 16.82
C ASP A 260 -0.11 -19.64 16.19
N ALA A 261 -0.97 -19.10 15.34
CA ALA A 261 -1.95 -19.86 14.57
C ALA A 261 -1.41 -20.44 13.25
N GLY A 262 -0.17 -20.09 12.84
CA GLY A 262 0.39 -20.47 11.53
C GLY A 262 -0.16 -19.68 10.33
N GLU A 263 -0.99 -18.65 10.59
CA GLU A 263 -1.68 -17.86 9.56
C GLU A 263 -0.81 -16.74 8.99
N PHE A 264 0.21 -16.28 9.72
CA PHE A 264 1.05 -15.15 9.27
C PHE A 264 1.77 -15.47 7.95
N GLU A 265 2.51 -16.55 7.89
CA GLU A 265 3.21 -16.98 6.69
C GLU A 265 2.26 -17.47 5.59
N ALA A 266 1.13 -18.07 5.97
CA ALA A 266 0.09 -18.48 5.04
C ALA A 266 -0.51 -17.24 4.32
N ARG A 267 -0.80 -16.16 5.06
CA ARG A 267 -1.28 -14.88 4.51
C ARG A 267 -0.27 -14.27 3.55
N ARG A 268 1.03 -14.20 3.91
CA ARG A 268 2.08 -13.68 3.02
C ARG A 268 2.20 -14.48 1.73
N ARG A 269 2.17 -15.82 1.81
CA ARG A 269 2.18 -16.69 0.61
C ARG A 269 0.95 -16.49 -0.27
N ALA A 270 -0.24 -16.39 0.32
CA ALA A 270 -1.46 -16.11 -0.43
C ALA A 270 -1.38 -14.74 -1.14
N GLN A 271 -0.90 -13.70 -0.46
CA GLN A 271 -0.68 -12.38 -1.06
C GLN A 271 0.30 -12.41 -2.25
N GLN A 272 1.36 -13.24 -2.21
CA GLN A 272 2.28 -13.41 -3.34
C GLN A 272 1.61 -14.08 -4.54
N VAL A 273 0.78 -15.10 -4.30
CA VAL A 273 0.01 -15.78 -5.36
C VAL A 273 -1.00 -14.81 -5.99
N ASP A 274 -1.76 -14.07 -5.18
CA ASP A 274 -2.72 -13.08 -5.67
C ASP A 274 -2.03 -11.97 -6.47
N TRP A 275 -0.85 -11.55 -6.03
CA TRP A 275 -0.02 -10.61 -6.77
C TRP A 275 0.42 -11.16 -8.13
N THR A 276 0.86 -12.42 -8.18
CA THR A 276 1.22 -13.08 -9.45
C THR A 276 0.05 -13.03 -10.43
N TRP A 277 -1.16 -13.37 -10.00
CA TRP A 277 -2.35 -13.30 -10.85
C TRP A 277 -2.74 -11.88 -11.24
N SER A 278 -2.51 -10.90 -10.36
CA SER A 278 -2.69 -9.49 -10.72
C SER A 278 -1.73 -9.07 -11.84
N MET A 279 -0.44 -9.42 -11.72
CA MET A 279 0.56 -9.13 -12.77
C MET A 279 0.23 -9.82 -14.11
N VAL A 280 -0.29 -11.05 -14.06
CA VAL A 280 -0.73 -11.76 -15.27
C VAL A 280 -1.87 -10.97 -15.95
N ARG A 281 -2.90 -10.57 -15.19
CA ARG A 281 -4.02 -9.78 -15.74
C ARG A 281 -3.56 -8.47 -16.37
N ASP A 282 -2.73 -7.71 -15.64
CA ASP A 282 -2.20 -6.43 -16.11
C ASP A 282 -1.34 -6.62 -17.38
N THR A 283 -0.47 -7.63 -17.39
CA THR A 283 0.39 -7.93 -18.54
C THR A 283 -0.41 -8.37 -19.77
N VAL A 284 -1.43 -9.20 -19.60
CA VAL A 284 -2.30 -9.64 -20.69
C VAL A 284 -3.06 -8.44 -21.24
N LEU A 285 -3.61 -7.58 -20.39
CA LEU A 285 -4.31 -6.37 -20.81
C LEU A 285 -3.36 -5.42 -21.57
N ASP A 286 -2.16 -5.20 -21.05
CA ASP A 286 -1.14 -4.37 -21.72
C ASP A 286 -0.76 -4.93 -23.10
N ARG A 287 -0.61 -6.26 -23.22
CA ARG A 287 -0.33 -6.92 -24.51
C ARG A 287 -1.47 -6.67 -25.51
N VAL A 288 -2.71 -6.83 -25.09
CA VAL A 288 -3.89 -6.56 -25.95
C VAL A 288 -3.91 -5.09 -26.38
N LEU A 289 -3.78 -4.15 -25.44
CA LEU A 289 -3.82 -2.71 -25.73
C LEU A 289 -2.64 -2.21 -26.57
N SER A 290 -1.50 -2.86 -26.47
CA SER A 290 -0.30 -2.51 -27.24
C SER A 290 -0.24 -3.17 -28.62
N ASN A 291 -1.08 -4.18 -28.88
CA ASN A 291 -1.10 -4.89 -30.15
C ASN A 291 -1.45 -3.90 -31.31
N PRO A 292 -0.66 -3.89 -32.42
CA PRO A 292 -0.90 -2.98 -33.55
C PRO A 292 -2.28 -3.13 -34.18
N GLU A 293 -2.81 -4.36 -34.32
CA GLU A 293 -4.12 -4.60 -34.92
C GLU A 293 -5.25 -4.08 -34.02
N VAL A 294 -5.14 -4.31 -32.71
CA VAL A 294 -6.09 -3.74 -31.74
C VAL A 294 -6.08 -2.21 -31.81
N ARG A 295 -4.90 -1.58 -31.84
CA ARG A 295 -4.79 -0.12 -31.99
C ARG A 295 -5.41 0.39 -33.27
N ARG A 296 -5.28 -0.36 -34.36
CA ARG A 296 -5.83 0.01 -35.68
C ARG A 296 -7.35 0.03 -35.68
N ILE A 297 -8.01 -0.96 -35.05
CA ILE A 297 -9.48 -1.08 -35.08
C ILE A 297 -10.18 -0.40 -33.91
N ARG A 298 -9.48 -0.09 -32.82
CA ARG A 298 -10.04 0.37 -31.56
C ARG A 298 -10.99 1.56 -31.69
N ALA A 299 -10.56 2.62 -32.40
CA ALA A 299 -11.36 3.83 -32.52
C ALA A 299 -12.69 3.59 -33.23
N GLU A 300 -12.69 2.74 -34.26
CA GLU A 300 -13.88 2.37 -34.99
C GLU A 300 -14.81 1.49 -34.15
N VAL A 301 -14.29 0.49 -33.47
CA VAL A 301 -15.09 -0.37 -32.57
C VAL A 301 -15.73 0.46 -31.43
N GLU A 302 -14.97 1.39 -30.83
CA GLU A 302 -15.50 2.31 -29.80
C GLU A 302 -16.58 3.25 -30.35
N ARG A 303 -16.46 3.70 -31.61
CA ARG A 303 -17.50 4.48 -32.28
C ARG A 303 -18.77 3.66 -32.44
N GLN A 304 -18.70 2.45 -33.01
CA GLN A 304 -19.84 1.56 -33.25
C GLN A 304 -20.59 1.23 -31.94
N VAL A 305 -19.86 1.05 -30.83
CA VAL A 305 -20.50 0.86 -29.53
C VAL A 305 -21.25 2.12 -29.07
N ARG A 306 -20.66 3.31 -29.22
CA ARG A 306 -21.32 4.58 -28.86
C ARG A 306 -22.57 4.86 -29.67
N ASP A 307 -22.53 4.51 -30.98
CA ASP A 307 -23.64 4.73 -31.93
C ASP A 307 -24.71 3.62 -31.84
N GLY A 308 -24.51 2.60 -30.99
CA GLY A 308 -25.44 1.46 -30.84
C GLY A 308 -25.43 0.46 -32.00
N GLU A 309 -24.43 0.54 -32.88
CA GLU A 309 -24.26 -0.36 -34.04
C GLU A 309 -23.64 -1.71 -33.62
N LEU A 310 -22.92 -1.74 -32.49
CA LEU A 310 -22.25 -2.92 -31.98
C LEU A 310 -22.47 -3.06 -30.45
N THR A 311 -22.79 -4.27 -29.99
CA THR A 311 -22.91 -4.50 -28.54
C THR A 311 -21.52 -4.50 -27.85
N PRO A 312 -21.40 -4.06 -26.58
CA PRO A 312 -20.14 -4.13 -25.85
C PRO A 312 -19.50 -5.53 -25.83
N ALA A 313 -20.29 -6.59 -25.76
CA ALA A 313 -19.80 -7.97 -25.77
C ALA A 313 -19.14 -8.35 -27.11
N LEU A 314 -19.79 -8.01 -28.24
CA LEU A 314 -19.22 -8.25 -29.56
C LEU A 314 -18.00 -7.38 -29.83
N ALA A 315 -18.00 -6.13 -29.34
CA ALA A 315 -16.86 -5.24 -29.42
C ALA A 315 -15.63 -5.81 -28.68
N ALA A 316 -15.83 -6.32 -27.47
CA ALA A 316 -14.78 -6.98 -26.70
C ALA A 316 -14.21 -8.20 -27.44
N GLN A 317 -15.11 -9.03 -28.02
CA GLN A 317 -14.68 -10.19 -28.81
C GLN A 317 -13.85 -9.78 -30.04
N GLN A 318 -14.27 -8.76 -30.79
CA GLN A 318 -13.53 -8.26 -31.95
C GLN A 318 -12.12 -7.77 -31.59
N LEU A 319 -11.99 -7.06 -30.46
CA LEU A 319 -10.68 -6.59 -29.98
C LEU A 319 -9.78 -7.75 -29.56
N LEU A 320 -10.34 -8.79 -28.92
CA LEU A 320 -9.59 -9.99 -28.52
C LEU A 320 -9.15 -10.80 -29.75
N ASP A 321 -10.07 -11.03 -30.72
CA ASP A 321 -9.76 -11.73 -31.96
C ASP A 321 -8.64 -11.01 -32.75
N ALA A 322 -8.66 -9.67 -32.77
CA ALA A 322 -7.59 -8.88 -33.37
C ALA A 322 -6.25 -9.03 -32.64
N ALA A 323 -6.28 -9.20 -31.31
CA ALA A 323 -5.07 -9.43 -30.52
C ALA A 323 -4.44 -10.81 -30.79
N ASP A 324 -5.25 -11.83 -31.12
CA ASP A 324 -4.81 -13.20 -31.36
C ASP A 324 -4.23 -13.39 -32.79
N THR A 325 -4.54 -12.49 -33.72
CA THR A 325 -4.10 -12.58 -35.14
C THR A 325 -2.77 -11.89 -35.42
N GLY A 326 -2.15 -11.23 -34.50
CA GLY A 326 -0.86 -10.52 -34.61
C GLY A 326 0.20 -11.07 -33.68
#